data_6f48854d6331278ad223769b220d6448
#
_entry.id   6f48854d6331278ad223769b220d6448
#
_cell.length_a   1.000
_cell.length_b   1.000
_cell.length_c   1.000
_cell.angle_alpha   90.00
_cell.angle_beta   90.00
_cell.angle_gamma   90.00
#
_symmetry.space_group_name_H-M   'P 1'
#
loop_
_entity.id
_entity.type
_entity.pdbx_description
1 polymer ?
#
loop_
_entity_poly.entity_id
_entity_poly.type
_entity_poly.pdbx_seq_one_letter_code
_entity_poly.pdbx_strand_id
1 'polypeptide(L)'
;MEFLRQVRERWILILGVFLLAMTPSCTRNDLTPQEAAIQELQQSQECCYLEYGVKESVEGYAHKISRNAAVMVHVQQSAGRYRGTGTYFKYKGHHIVITAAHIWVENPPKMLSDAALIASPEEKVIGQVVYFDPYTDIAILKIPALESRKPAKLVRDPQYSVGETVVYSGFPGQNSLLTFEGELAGDGYGTDLAMHSMAWGGSSGSGVFDSDGRFVGVVSSIMVGRGFFGPQLVGTIVYVAPANLIDMRYL
;
A
#
# COMPACT_ATOMS: atom_id res chain seq x y z
N MET A 1 6.41 6.80 -66.36
CA MET A 1 7.70 6.84 -65.61
C MET A 1 7.73 7.95 -64.53
N GLU A 2 6.90 8.95 -64.66
CA GLU A 2 6.85 10.07 -63.70
C GLU A 2 6.18 9.75 -62.34
N PHE A 3 5.20 8.84 -62.34
CA PHE A 3 4.49 8.45 -61.12
C PHE A 3 5.38 7.71 -60.11
N LEU A 4 6.31 6.88 -60.57
CA LEU A 4 7.24 6.14 -59.68
C LEU A 4 8.33 7.05 -59.09
N ARG A 5 8.62 8.19 -59.71
CA ARG A 5 9.59 9.18 -59.24
C ARG A 5 9.02 10.00 -58.05
N GLN A 6 7.74 10.39 -58.12
CA GLN A 6 7.04 11.12 -57.04
C GLN A 6 6.85 10.25 -55.80
N VAL A 7 6.60 8.94 -55.96
CA VAL A 7 6.45 8.03 -54.80
C VAL A 7 7.79 7.87 -54.06
N ARG A 8 8.89 7.78 -54.80
CA ARG A 8 10.23 7.61 -54.24
C ARG A 8 10.70 8.86 -53.44
N GLU A 9 10.38 10.06 -53.90
CA GLU A 9 10.76 11.30 -53.21
C GLU A 9 9.92 11.52 -51.92
N ARG A 10 8.67 11.08 -51.91
CA ARG A 10 7.83 11.14 -50.68
C ARG A 10 8.30 10.15 -49.59
N TRP A 11 8.78 8.98 -49.98
CA TRP A 11 9.31 7.99 -49.02
C TRP A 11 10.64 8.43 -48.38
N ILE A 12 11.48 9.14 -49.11
CA ILE A 12 12.76 9.67 -48.60
C ILE A 12 12.49 10.79 -47.58
N LEU A 13 11.47 11.63 -47.80
CA LEU A 13 11.06 12.66 -46.83
C LEU A 13 10.43 12.08 -45.56
N ILE A 14 9.65 11.00 -45.67
CA ILE A 14 9.04 10.34 -44.50
C ILE A 14 10.11 9.59 -43.69
N LEU A 15 11.07 8.93 -44.32
CA LEU A 15 12.19 8.28 -43.63
C LEU A 15 13.16 9.30 -42.99
N GLY A 16 13.36 10.48 -43.59
CA GLY A 16 14.22 11.52 -43.04
C GLY A 16 13.63 12.17 -41.78
N VAL A 17 12.30 12.30 -41.69
CA VAL A 17 11.62 12.85 -40.50
C VAL A 17 11.56 11.82 -39.37
N PHE A 18 11.49 10.51 -39.69
CA PHE A 18 11.50 9.47 -38.65
C PHE A 18 12.90 9.21 -38.06
N LEU A 19 13.99 9.50 -38.79
CA LEU A 19 15.35 9.31 -38.28
C LEU A 19 15.84 10.48 -37.42
N LEU A 20 15.19 11.66 -37.48
CA LEU A 20 15.51 12.80 -36.62
C LEU A 20 14.78 12.80 -35.27
N ALA A 21 13.78 11.91 -35.08
CA ALA A 21 13.04 11.76 -33.83
C ALA A 21 13.58 10.67 -32.91
N MET A 22 14.65 9.97 -33.28
CA MET A 22 15.28 8.93 -32.46
C MET A 22 16.74 9.26 -32.14
N THR A 23 16.98 10.44 -31.59
CA THR A 23 18.16 10.62 -30.73
C THR A 23 17.71 10.31 -29.31
N PRO A 24 18.04 9.16 -28.71
CA PRO A 24 17.95 9.06 -27.29
C PRO A 24 18.99 10.04 -26.75
N SER A 25 18.52 11.13 -26.16
CA SER A 25 19.34 11.93 -25.27
C SER A 25 19.65 11.01 -24.08
N CYS A 26 20.68 10.21 -24.22
CA CYS A 26 21.33 9.52 -23.11
C CYS A 26 22.07 10.58 -22.28
N THR A 27 21.34 11.38 -21.54
CA THR A 27 21.84 11.86 -20.27
C THR A 27 21.73 10.64 -19.33
N ARG A 28 22.83 9.93 -19.22
CA ARG A 28 23.03 8.93 -18.18
C ARG A 28 23.08 9.75 -16.88
N ASN A 29 21.92 10.03 -16.31
CA ASN A 29 21.84 10.46 -14.94
C ASN A 29 22.28 9.24 -14.15
N ASP A 30 23.44 9.34 -13.50
CA ASP A 30 23.90 8.36 -12.51
C ASP A 30 23.00 8.49 -11.27
N LEU A 31 21.77 8.02 -11.42
CA LEU A 31 20.80 7.95 -10.31
C LEU A 31 21.33 6.95 -9.30
N THR A 32 21.26 7.32 -8.04
CA THR A 32 21.46 6.35 -6.96
C THR A 32 20.43 5.23 -7.09
N PRO A 33 20.70 4.02 -6.57
CA PRO A 33 19.73 2.93 -6.59
C PRO A 33 18.36 3.32 -6.01
N GLN A 34 18.36 4.22 -5.04
CA GLN A 34 17.15 4.77 -4.41
C GLN A 34 16.38 5.69 -5.36
N GLU A 35 17.05 6.61 -6.05
CA GLU A 35 16.44 7.51 -7.03
C GLU A 35 15.89 6.72 -8.23
N ALA A 36 16.63 5.69 -8.69
CA ALA A 36 16.15 4.80 -9.74
C ALA A 36 14.88 4.05 -9.33
N ALA A 37 14.83 3.52 -8.10
CA ALA A 37 13.63 2.86 -7.57
C ALA A 37 12.44 3.81 -7.45
N ILE A 38 12.68 5.05 -7.02
CA ILE A 38 11.64 6.10 -6.95
C ILE A 38 11.14 6.45 -8.36
N GLN A 39 12.05 6.62 -9.32
CA GLN A 39 11.68 6.91 -10.69
C GLN A 39 10.88 5.77 -11.33
N GLU A 40 11.28 4.52 -11.08
CA GLU A 40 10.53 3.35 -11.55
C GLU A 40 9.13 3.28 -10.93
N LEU A 41 9.00 3.56 -9.62
CA LEU A 41 7.70 3.66 -8.94
C LEU A 41 6.83 4.79 -9.52
N GLN A 42 7.40 5.93 -9.85
CA GLN A 42 6.68 7.05 -10.45
C GLN A 42 6.24 6.78 -11.90
N GLN A 43 7.10 6.12 -12.69
CA GLN A 43 6.81 5.72 -14.07
C GLN A 43 5.83 4.55 -14.17
N SER A 44 5.60 3.83 -13.07
CA SER A 44 4.60 2.79 -13.04
C SER A 44 3.22 3.41 -13.17
N GLN A 45 2.81 3.61 -14.39
CA GLN A 45 1.45 4.02 -14.72
C GLN A 45 0.48 2.91 -14.41
N GLU A 46 -0.76 3.34 -14.15
CA GLU A 46 -1.96 2.55 -14.05
C GLU A 46 -2.13 1.74 -12.76
N CYS A 47 -2.39 2.48 -11.68
CA CYS A 47 -3.47 2.01 -10.82
C CYS A 47 -4.76 2.13 -11.64
N CYS A 48 -5.16 1.07 -12.34
CA CYS A 48 -6.48 0.98 -12.93
C CYS A 48 -7.49 0.86 -11.80
N TYR A 49 -8.00 1.99 -11.33
CA TYR A 49 -9.22 2.02 -10.56
C TYR A 49 -10.37 1.88 -11.54
N LEU A 50 -10.92 0.69 -11.64
CA LEU A 50 -12.21 0.51 -12.27
C LEU A 50 -13.26 1.02 -11.27
N GLU A 51 -13.78 2.22 -11.49
CA GLU A 51 -14.97 2.70 -10.82
C GLU A 51 -16.17 1.89 -11.32
N TYR A 52 -16.43 0.77 -10.69
CA TYR A 52 -17.75 0.15 -10.79
C TYR A 52 -18.67 0.94 -9.85
N GLY A 53 -19.75 1.50 -10.39
CA GLY A 53 -20.66 2.43 -9.76
C GLY A 53 -21.43 1.91 -8.54
N VAL A 54 -20.74 1.29 -7.58
CA VAL A 54 -21.26 1.05 -6.24
C VAL A 54 -21.30 2.40 -5.55
N LYS A 55 -22.51 2.91 -5.29
CA LYS A 55 -22.67 4.09 -4.46
C LYS A 55 -22.06 3.82 -3.10
N GLU A 56 -21.01 4.56 -2.77
CA GLU A 56 -20.43 4.55 -1.42
C GLU A 56 -21.36 5.28 -0.42
N SER A 57 -22.51 4.69 -0.11
CA SER A 57 -23.20 5.06 1.12
C SER A 57 -22.49 4.31 2.26
N VAL A 58 -21.42 4.90 2.78
CA VAL A 58 -20.70 4.31 3.90
C VAL A 58 -21.50 4.57 5.17
N GLU A 59 -22.21 3.56 5.64
CA GLU A 59 -22.84 3.57 6.95
C GLU A 59 -21.79 3.22 8.01
N GLY A 60 -21.87 3.89 9.15
CA GLY A 60 -20.95 3.67 10.27
C GLY A 60 -19.73 4.62 10.31
N TYR A 61 -19.40 5.04 11.52
CA TYR A 61 -18.32 5.98 11.77
C TYR A 61 -16.94 5.37 11.49
N ALA A 62 -16.71 4.16 11.98
CA ALA A 62 -15.46 3.43 11.79
C ALA A 62 -15.18 3.13 10.31
N HIS A 63 -16.22 2.74 9.54
CA HIS A 63 -16.12 2.52 8.10
C HIS A 63 -15.64 3.78 7.37
N LYS A 64 -16.21 4.96 7.71
CA LYS A 64 -15.80 6.23 7.10
C LYS A 64 -14.36 6.58 7.42
N ILE A 65 -13.92 6.39 8.67
CA ILE A 65 -12.54 6.66 9.07
C ILE A 65 -11.59 5.73 8.34
N SER A 66 -11.85 4.43 8.38
CA SER A 66 -11.02 3.41 7.74
C SER A 66 -10.85 3.67 6.24
N ARG A 67 -11.95 3.92 5.51
CA ARG A 67 -11.90 4.19 4.07
C ARG A 67 -11.21 5.51 3.72
N ASN A 68 -11.50 6.57 4.47
CA ASN A 68 -10.92 7.90 4.23
C ASN A 68 -9.41 7.95 4.45
N ALA A 69 -8.90 7.11 5.36
CA ALA A 69 -7.48 7.07 5.69
C ALA A 69 -6.70 6.01 4.89
N ALA A 70 -7.36 5.08 4.22
CA ALA A 70 -6.69 4.01 3.48
C ALA A 70 -5.97 4.54 2.23
N VAL A 71 -4.73 4.10 2.04
CA VAL A 71 -3.88 4.40 0.88
C VAL A 71 -3.21 3.13 0.38
N MET A 72 -2.88 3.06 -0.90
CA MET A 72 -2.01 2.01 -1.41
C MET A 72 -0.55 2.33 -1.13
N VAL A 73 0.20 1.30 -0.78
CA VAL A 73 1.65 1.35 -0.59
C VAL A 73 2.30 0.44 -1.62
N HIS A 74 3.10 1.02 -2.51
CA HIS A 74 3.85 0.28 -3.51
C HIS A 74 5.34 0.34 -3.19
N VAL A 75 5.96 -0.81 -3.15
CA VAL A 75 7.38 -0.98 -2.85
C VAL A 75 8.07 -1.70 -3.99
N GLN A 76 9.25 -1.25 -4.36
CA GLN A 76 10.12 -1.95 -5.30
C GLN A 76 10.98 -2.95 -4.54
N GLN A 77 10.93 -4.21 -4.96
CA GLN A 77 11.80 -5.28 -4.49
C GLN A 77 12.56 -5.89 -5.68
N SER A 78 13.59 -6.71 -5.42
CA SER A 78 14.38 -7.36 -6.48
C SER A 78 13.53 -8.27 -7.38
N ALA A 79 12.54 -8.93 -6.82
CA ALA A 79 11.62 -9.82 -7.54
C ALA A 79 10.48 -9.09 -8.26
N GLY A 80 10.39 -7.76 -8.14
CA GLY A 80 9.34 -6.95 -8.74
C GLY A 80 8.70 -5.96 -7.78
N ARG A 81 7.53 -5.44 -8.18
CA ARG A 81 6.75 -4.51 -7.34
C ARG A 81 5.79 -5.27 -6.45
N TYR A 82 5.81 -4.90 -5.18
CA TYR A 82 4.86 -5.39 -4.18
C TYR A 82 3.90 -4.28 -3.79
N ARG A 83 2.69 -4.68 -3.45
CA ARG A 83 1.64 -3.77 -3.07
C ARG A 83 1.00 -4.23 -1.77
N GLY A 84 0.84 -3.27 -0.88
CA GLY A 84 0.05 -3.39 0.33
C GLY A 84 -0.89 -2.20 0.50
N THR A 85 -1.44 -2.11 1.67
CA THR A 85 -2.26 -0.99 2.13
C THR A 85 -1.50 -0.23 3.22
N GLY A 86 -1.81 1.03 3.42
CA GLY A 86 -1.37 1.82 4.53
C GLY A 86 -2.50 2.68 5.06
N THR A 87 -2.30 3.23 6.24
CA THR A 87 -3.27 4.13 6.87
C THR A 87 -2.63 5.48 7.11
N TYR A 88 -3.28 6.51 6.60
CA TYR A 88 -2.83 7.88 6.68
C TYR A 88 -3.20 8.52 8.02
N PHE A 89 -2.21 9.12 8.69
CA PHE A 89 -2.37 9.83 9.96
C PHE A 89 -1.74 11.21 9.90
N LYS A 90 -2.22 12.09 10.79
CA LYS A 90 -1.54 13.33 11.13
C LYS A 90 -1.15 13.30 12.60
N TYR A 91 0.15 13.34 12.88
CA TYR A 91 0.69 13.26 14.23
C TYR A 91 1.74 14.35 14.47
N LYS A 92 1.58 15.16 15.51
CA LYS A 92 2.48 16.29 15.87
C LYS A 92 2.83 17.21 14.70
N GLY A 93 1.89 17.43 13.78
CA GLY A 93 2.09 18.25 12.58
C GLY A 93 2.73 17.50 11.40
N HIS A 94 3.18 16.26 11.57
CA HIS A 94 3.69 15.41 10.51
C HIS A 94 2.57 14.60 9.86
N HIS A 95 2.69 14.40 8.55
CA HIS A 95 1.85 13.51 7.77
C HIS A 95 2.59 12.19 7.62
N ILE A 96 1.96 11.10 8.04
CA ILE A 96 2.58 9.78 8.06
C ILE A 96 1.61 8.71 7.53
N VAL A 97 2.19 7.62 7.03
CA VAL A 97 1.47 6.39 6.72
C VAL A 97 2.05 5.28 7.58
N ILE A 98 1.17 4.56 8.28
CA ILE A 98 1.51 3.35 9.02
C ILE A 98 1.06 2.16 8.18
N THR A 99 1.93 1.14 8.06
CA THR A 99 1.71 -0.04 7.22
C THR A 99 2.48 -1.23 7.78
N ALA A 100 2.36 -2.41 7.15
CA ALA A 100 3.11 -3.60 7.52
C ALA A 100 4.56 -3.54 7.00
N ALA A 101 5.52 -3.97 7.82
CA ALA A 101 6.93 -3.96 7.45
C ALA A 101 7.28 -5.04 6.42
N HIS A 102 6.61 -6.20 6.44
CA HIS A 102 6.91 -7.31 5.56
C HIS A 102 6.73 -7.00 4.06
N ILE A 103 6.01 -5.94 3.68
CA ILE A 103 5.93 -5.53 2.26
C ILE A 103 7.27 -5.06 1.69
N TRP A 104 8.28 -4.77 2.54
CA TRP A 104 9.67 -4.50 2.11
C TRP A 104 10.59 -5.70 2.24
N VAL A 105 10.18 -6.77 2.94
CA VAL A 105 11.08 -7.86 3.31
C VAL A 105 11.08 -8.92 2.21
N GLU A 106 12.26 -9.19 1.66
CA GLU A 106 12.52 -10.31 0.77
C GLU A 106 13.01 -11.53 1.55
N ASN A 107 13.11 -12.66 0.88
CA ASN A 107 13.74 -13.85 1.43
C ASN A 107 15.07 -14.13 0.68
N PRO A 108 16.25 -13.91 1.28
CA PRO A 108 16.49 -13.47 2.66
C PRO A 108 16.06 -12.00 2.90
N PRO A 109 15.72 -11.64 4.14
CA PRO A 109 15.22 -10.31 4.48
C PRO A 109 16.20 -9.21 4.07
N LYS A 110 15.74 -8.31 3.20
CA LYS A 110 16.49 -7.15 2.75
C LYS A 110 15.55 -6.03 2.40
N MET A 111 15.75 -4.87 2.98
CA MET A 111 15.08 -3.65 2.54
C MET A 111 15.90 -3.04 1.40
N LEU A 112 15.35 -3.00 0.20
CA LEU A 112 16.04 -2.45 -0.99
C LEU A 112 15.94 -0.94 -1.08
N SER A 113 14.89 -0.35 -0.53
CA SER A 113 14.62 1.08 -0.58
C SER A 113 13.95 1.52 0.70
N ASP A 114 14.31 2.69 1.19
CA ASP A 114 13.64 3.39 2.29
C ASP A 114 12.47 4.27 1.80
N ALA A 115 12.07 4.10 0.54
CA ALA A 115 10.99 4.84 -0.08
C ALA A 115 9.88 3.92 -0.60
N ALA A 116 8.66 4.43 -0.61
CA ALA A 116 7.52 3.81 -1.23
C ALA A 116 6.66 4.84 -1.97
N LEU A 117 5.97 4.40 -3.01
CA LEU A 117 4.92 5.18 -3.63
C LEU A 117 3.63 4.99 -2.84
N ILE A 118 3.11 6.08 -2.32
CA ILE A 118 1.82 6.14 -1.65
C ILE A 118 0.80 6.66 -2.65
N ALA A 119 -0.26 5.91 -2.87
CA ALA A 119 -1.26 6.23 -3.89
C ALA A 119 -2.69 6.17 -3.35
N SER A 120 -3.49 7.10 -3.82
CA SER A 120 -4.95 7.07 -3.81
C SER A 120 -5.46 7.11 -5.25
N PRO A 121 -6.77 7.01 -5.53
CA PRO A 121 -7.30 7.20 -6.88
C PRO A 121 -6.90 8.52 -7.52
N GLU A 122 -6.81 9.58 -6.71
CA GLU A 122 -6.64 10.94 -7.19
C GLU A 122 -5.21 11.47 -7.07
N GLU A 123 -4.36 10.81 -6.26
CA GLU A 123 -3.10 11.39 -5.84
C GLU A 123 -2.01 10.34 -5.63
N LYS A 124 -0.77 10.69 -5.95
CA LYS A 124 0.42 9.86 -5.72
C LYS A 124 1.53 10.70 -5.12
N VAL A 125 2.13 10.22 -4.04
CA VAL A 125 3.28 10.87 -3.39
C VAL A 125 4.35 9.84 -3.02
N ILE A 126 5.58 10.28 -2.85
CA ILE A 126 6.65 9.43 -2.33
C ILE A 126 6.71 9.59 -0.81
N GLY A 127 6.66 8.45 -0.11
CA GLY A 127 6.88 8.35 1.32
C GLY A 127 8.27 7.82 1.62
N GLN A 128 8.90 8.37 2.67
CA GLN A 128 10.18 7.91 3.18
C GLN A 128 9.97 7.13 4.48
N VAL A 129 10.54 5.94 4.58
CA VAL A 129 10.50 5.12 5.79
C VAL A 129 11.31 5.80 6.89
N VAL A 130 10.66 6.11 8.00
CA VAL A 130 11.29 6.72 9.19
C VAL A 130 11.35 5.75 10.37
N TYR A 131 10.54 4.70 10.34
CA TYR A 131 10.57 3.60 11.30
C TYR A 131 10.30 2.29 10.57
N PHE A 132 11.04 1.25 10.92
CA PHE A 132 10.91 -0.08 10.34
C PHE A 132 11.26 -1.14 11.37
N ASP A 133 10.29 -1.96 11.72
CA ASP A 133 10.47 -3.07 12.65
C ASP A 133 9.84 -4.35 12.09
N PRO A 134 10.66 -5.28 11.60
CA PRO A 134 10.16 -6.54 11.07
C PRO A 134 9.68 -7.52 12.17
N TYR A 135 9.99 -7.28 13.44
CA TYR A 135 9.54 -8.15 14.54
C TYR A 135 8.10 -7.85 14.95
N THR A 136 7.72 -6.58 14.98
CA THR A 136 6.34 -6.16 15.22
C THR A 136 5.55 -6.02 13.93
N ASP A 137 6.19 -6.22 12.79
CA ASP A 137 5.65 -6.05 11.45
C ASP A 137 5.06 -4.65 11.19
N ILE A 138 5.70 -3.61 11.72
CA ILE A 138 5.26 -2.22 11.58
C ILE A 138 6.30 -1.39 10.85
N ALA A 139 5.84 -0.63 9.85
CA ALA A 139 6.62 0.42 9.21
C ALA A 139 5.87 1.75 9.21
N ILE A 140 6.61 2.86 9.37
CA ILE A 140 6.07 4.21 9.32
C ILE A 140 6.81 4.99 8.25
N LEU A 141 6.03 5.63 7.36
CA LEU A 141 6.55 6.50 6.33
C LEU A 141 6.15 7.95 6.63
N LYS A 142 7.09 8.86 6.47
CA LYS A 142 6.82 10.29 6.40
C LYS A 142 6.45 10.65 4.97
N ILE A 143 5.37 11.41 4.80
CA ILE A 143 4.83 11.79 3.49
C ILE A 143 4.48 13.28 3.46
N PRO A 144 4.33 13.90 2.27
CA PRO A 144 3.59 15.14 2.11
C PRO A 144 2.15 15.01 2.59
N ALA A 145 1.46 16.12 2.83
CA ALA A 145 0.02 16.09 3.09
C ALA A 145 -0.72 15.52 1.89
N LEU A 146 -1.70 14.66 2.13
CA LEU A 146 -2.61 14.17 1.10
C LEU A 146 -3.87 15.03 1.11
N GLU A 147 -4.24 15.57 -0.06
CA GLU A 147 -5.45 16.37 -0.21
C GLU A 147 -6.68 15.48 -0.47
N SER A 148 -6.47 14.34 -1.12
CA SER A 148 -7.51 13.38 -1.48
C SER A 148 -7.93 12.47 -0.32
N ARG A 149 -7.22 12.48 0.80
CA ARG A 149 -7.45 11.59 1.95
C ARG A 149 -7.58 12.36 3.25
N LYS A 150 -8.36 11.80 4.16
CA LYS A 150 -8.50 12.36 5.52
C LYS A 150 -7.69 11.53 6.51
N PRO A 151 -6.80 12.16 7.29
CA PRO A 151 -6.01 11.42 8.26
C PRO A 151 -6.90 10.86 9.37
N ALA A 152 -6.65 9.62 9.77
CA ALA A 152 -7.19 9.04 10.98
C ALA A 152 -6.53 9.66 12.21
N LYS A 153 -7.15 9.47 13.38
CA LYS A 153 -6.58 9.86 14.66
C LYS A 153 -5.81 8.69 15.25
N LEU A 154 -4.58 8.95 15.66
CA LEU A 154 -3.79 7.98 16.42
C LEU A 154 -4.11 8.14 17.89
N VAL A 155 -4.70 7.12 18.50
CA VAL A 155 -5.00 7.06 19.92
C VAL A 155 -3.86 6.29 20.60
N ARG A 156 -3.37 6.83 21.72
CA ARG A 156 -2.39 6.12 22.55
C ARG A 156 -3.15 5.13 23.44
N ASP A 157 -2.57 3.97 23.62
CA ASP A 157 -3.06 2.96 24.57
C ASP A 157 -4.51 2.49 24.30
N PRO A 158 -4.78 1.96 23.10
CA PRO A 158 -6.09 1.39 22.84
C PRO A 158 -6.33 0.20 23.78
N GLN A 159 -7.53 0.09 24.32
CA GLN A 159 -7.98 -1.09 25.06
C GLN A 159 -8.60 -2.05 24.08
N TYR A 160 -8.29 -3.32 24.21
CA TYR A 160 -8.82 -4.37 23.34
C TYR A 160 -9.73 -5.30 24.14
N SER A 161 -10.87 -5.68 23.55
CA SER A 161 -11.81 -6.62 24.16
C SER A 161 -12.17 -7.71 23.15
N VAL A 162 -12.20 -8.96 23.63
CA VAL A 162 -12.68 -10.09 22.81
C VAL A 162 -14.17 -9.88 22.52
N GLY A 163 -14.55 -10.11 21.25
CA GLY A 163 -15.91 -9.84 20.76
C GLY A 163 -16.15 -8.40 20.32
N GLU A 164 -15.14 -7.54 20.42
CA GLU A 164 -15.25 -6.16 19.93
C GLU A 164 -15.29 -6.11 18.41
N THR A 165 -16.28 -5.41 17.87
CA THR A 165 -16.40 -5.20 16.42
C THR A 165 -15.28 -4.30 15.92
N VAL A 166 -14.63 -4.73 14.88
CA VAL A 166 -13.55 -3.99 14.22
C VAL A 166 -13.77 -3.89 12.71
N VAL A 167 -13.24 -2.83 12.12
CA VAL A 167 -13.36 -2.53 10.70
C VAL A 167 -11.98 -2.21 10.13
N TYR A 168 -11.68 -2.72 8.94
CA TYR A 168 -10.53 -2.26 8.17
C TYR A 168 -10.89 -2.04 6.71
N SER A 169 -10.14 -1.17 6.04
CA SER A 169 -10.26 -0.94 4.61
C SER A 169 -8.90 -1.08 3.94
N GLY A 170 -8.88 -1.71 2.76
CA GLY A 170 -7.64 -1.98 2.05
C GLY A 170 -7.85 -2.35 0.60
N PHE A 171 -6.76 -2.73 -0.07
CA PHE A 171 -6.71 -3.03 -1.50
C PHE A 171 -6.30 -4.48 -1.79
N PRO A 172 -7.08 -5.48 -1.34
CA PRO A 172 -6.74 -6.89 -1.52
C PRO A 172 -6.80 -7.30 -2.99
N GLY A 173 -5.89 -8.18 -3.42
CA GLY A 173 -5.96 -8.90 -4.70
C GLY A 173 -6.03 -8.03 -5.93
N GLN A 174 -5.47 -6.82 -5.94
CA GLN A 174 -5.58 -5.83 -7.03
C GLN A 174 -6.97 -5.17 -7.18
N ASN A 175 -7.88 -5.41 -6.26
CA ASN A 175 -9.17 -4.72 -6.24
C ASN A 175 -9.01 -3.23 -5.90
N SER A 176 -10.07 -2.47 -6.16
CA SER A 176 -10.29 -1.15 -5.58
C SER A 176 -10.43 -1.25 -4.06
N LEU A 177 -10.60 -0.13 -3.38
CA LEU A 177 -10.75 -0.06 -1.94
C LEU A 177 -11.97 -0.88 -1.47
N LEU A 178 -11.71 -1.94 -0.71
CA LEU A 178 -12.72 -2.77 -0.05
C LEU A 178 -12.70 -2.53 1.46
N THR A 179 -13.85 -2.70 2.09
CA THR A 179 -14.01 -2.58 3.54
C THR A 179 -14.53 -3.89 4.10
N PHE A 180 -13.95 -4.32 5.20
CA PHE A 180 -14.27 -5.55 5.89
C PHE A 180 -14.57 -5.25 7.36
N GLU A 181 -15.57 -5.94 7.88
CA GLU A 181 -15.90 -5.94 9.29
C GLU A 181 -15.53 -7.29 9.90
N GLY A 182 -15.24 -7.31 11.18
CA GLY A 182 -14.90 -8.50 11.92
C GLY A 182 -14.97 -8.26 13.42
N GLU A 183 -14.49 -9.23 14.18
CA GLU A 183 -14.48 -9.20 15.65
C GLU A 183 -13.09 -9.57 16.16
N LEU A 184 -12.60 -8.91 17.21
CA LEU A 184 -11.42 -9.36 17.93
C LEU A 184 -11.71 -10.70 18.61
N ALA A 185 -10.93 -11.71 18.25
CA ALA A 185 -11.09 -13.07 18.73
C ALA A 185 -10.22 -13.38 19.95
N GLY A 186 -9.16 -12.59 20.18
CA GLY A 186 -8.23 -12.77 21.30
C GLY A 186 -6.79 -12.48 20.92
N ASP A 187 -5.86 -13.00 21.73
CA ASP A 187 -4.44 -12.97 21.44
C ASP A 187 -4.12 -13.85 20.23
N GLY A 188 -3.28 -13.36 19.35
CA GLY A 188 -2.81 -14.06 18.17
C GLY A 188 -1.47 -14.78 18.39
N TYR A 189 -0.66 -14.83 17.36
CA TYR A 189 0.68 -15.40 17.44
C TYR A 189 1.70 -14.32 17.85
N GLY A 190 2.57 -14.64 18.80
CA GLY A 190 3.55 -13.69 19.32
C GLY A 190 2.89 -12.53 20.07
N THR A 191 3.02 -11.31 19.54
CA THR A 191 2.44 -10.09 20.10
C THR A 191 1.20 -9.61 19.38
N ASP A 192 0.77 -10.33 18.33
CA ASP A 192 -0.36 -9.93 17.51
C ASP A 192 -1.70 -10.17 18.23
N LEU A 193 -2.71 -9.46 17.78
CA LEU A 193 -4.10 -9.78 18.05
C LEU A 193 -4.64 -10.71 16.95
N ALA A 194 -5.57 -11.56 17.28
CA ALA A 194 -6.34 -12.33 16.32
C ALA A 194 -7.71 -11.69 16.12
N MET A 195 -8.14 -11.50 14.87
CA MET A 195 -9.50 -11.11 14.55
C MET A 195 -10.15 -12.12 13.61
N HIS A 196 -11.44 -12.34 13.78
CA HIS A 196 -12.27 -13.07 12.85
C HIS A 196 -12.75 -12.11 11.77
N SER A 197 -12.16 -12.22 10.60
CA SER A 197 -12.48 -11.38 9.42
C SER A 197 -11.92 -12.05 8.17
N MET A 198 -12.02 -11.41 7.02
CA MET A 198 -11.44 -11.89 5.76
C MET A 198 -10.30 -10.98 5.36
N ALA A 199 -9.15 -11.56 4.97
CA ALA A 199 -8.04 -10.81 4.38
C ALA A 199 -7.38 -11.59 3.24
N TRP A 200 -6.70 -10.87 2.35
CA TRP A 200 -6.00 -11.41 1.21
C TRP A 200 -4.74 -10.60 0.91
N GLY A 201 -3.84 -11.12 0.05
CA GLY A 201 -2.66 -10.39 -0.39
C GLY A 201 -3.00 -8.99 -0.89
N GLY A 202 -2.37 -7.97 -0.32
CA GLY A 202 -2.68 -6.54 -0.51
C GLY A 202 -3.48 -5.92 0.65
N SER A 203 -4.11 -6.72 1.54
CA SER A 203 -4.67 -6.23 2.81
C SER A 203 -3.59 -5.88 3.84
N SER A 204 -2.38 -6.43 3.70
CA SER A 204 -1.22 -6.13 4.56
C SER A 204 -1.02 -4.63 4.72
N GLY A 205 -0.93 -4.15 5.95
CA GLY A 205 -0.78 -2.74 6.27
C GLY A 205 -2.09 -1.95 6.42
N SER A 206 -3.26 -2.57 6.19
CA SER A 206 -4.54 -1.92 6.45
C SER A 206 -4.70 -1.60 7.92
N GLY A 207 -5.12 -0.37 8.24
CA GLY A 207 -5.47 -0.01 9.62
C GLY A 207 -6.79 -0.60 10.05
N VAL A 208 -6.77 -1.22 11.22
CA VAL A 208 -7.94 -1.77 11.90
C VAL A 208 -8.45 -0.75 12.91
N PHE A 209 -9.75 -0.53 12.94
CA PHE A 209 -10.42 0.44 13.80
C PHE A 209 -11.56 -0.21 14.57
N ASP A 210 -11.75 0.17 15.83
CA ASP A 210 -12.92 -0.20 16.61
C ASP A 210 -14.17 0.57 16.14
N SER A 211 -15.33 0.25 16.72
CA SER A 211 -16.60 0.90 16.39
C SER A 211 -16.62 2.41 16.63
N ASP A 212 -15.81 2.89 17.57
CA ASP A 212 -15.62 4.32 17.88
C ASP A 212 -14.60 5.01 16.94
N GLY A 213 -14.02 4.27 15.98
CA GLY A 213 -13.04 4.76 15.03
C GLY A 213 -11.65 4.99 15.66
N ARG A 214 -11.34 4.33 16.79
CA ARG A 214 -10.02 4.32 17.37
C ARG A 214 -9.15 3.28 16.67
N PHE A 215 -7.92 3.63 16.39
CA PHE A 215 -6.98 2.77 15.72
C PHE A 215 -6.51 1.62 16.63
N VAL A 216 -6.82 0.39 16.25
CA VAL A 216 -6.50 -0.85 16.96
C VAL A 216 -5.12 -1.37 16.59
N GLY A 217 -4.78 -1.34 15.30
CA GLY A 217 -3.53 -1.88 14.81
C GLY A 217 -3.49 -2.01 13.29
N VAL A 218 -2.58 -2.82 12.80
CA VAL A 218 -2.27 -3.01 11.37
C VAL A 218 -2.49 -4.47 10.98
N VAL A 219 -3.23 -4.72 9.90
CA VAL A 219 -3.33 -6.08 9.33
C VAL A 219 -1.93 -6.54 8.92
N SER A 220 -1.45 -7.60 9.57
CA SER A 220 -0.13 -8.19 9.37
C SER A 220 -0.21 -9.44 8.50
N SER A 221 -0.89 -10.47 8.94
CA SER A 221 -0.89 -11.75 8.27
C SER A 221 -2.23 -12.49 8.41
N ILE A 222 -2.34 -13.62 7.75
CA ILE A 222 -3.49 -14.53 7.84
C ILE A 222 -3.02 -15.90 8.32
N MET A 223 -3.86 -16.61 9.02
CA MET A 223 -3.55 -17.97 9.47
C MET A 223 -3.43 -18.91 8.27
N VAL A 224 -2.33 -19.66 8.24
CA VAL A 224 -2.14 -20.77 7.29
C VAL A 224 -2.16 -22.07 8.06
N GLY A 225 -3.23 -22.85 7.91
CA GLY A 225 -3.34 -24.17 8.48
C GLY A 225 -2.64 -25.24 7.61
N ARG A 226 -2.38 -26.41 8.20
CA ARG A 226 -1.97 -27.60 7.44
C ARG A 226 -3.19 -28.47 7.23
N GLY A 227 -3.69 -28.52 6.01
CA GLY A 227 -4.71 -29.48 5.61
C GLY A 227 -4.10 -30.81 5.14
N PHE A 228 -4.98 -31.78 4.87
CA PHE A 228 -4.59 -33.12 4.42
C PHE A 228 -3.77 -33.10 3.10
N PHE A 229 -4.04 -32.12 2.23
CA PHE A 229 -3.36 -31.94 0.92
C PHE A 229 -2.30 -30.84 0.92
N GLY A 230 -1.83 -30.38 2.07
CA GLY A 230 -0.81 -29.34 2.17
C GLY A 230 -1.28 -28.08 2.91
N PRO A 231 -0.54 -26.95 2.79
CA PRO A 231 -0.92 -25.69 3.41
C PRO A 231 -2.28 -25.21 2.92
N GLN A 232 -3.16 -24.82 3.83
CA GLN A 232 -4.47 -24.25 3.54
C GLN A 232 -4.60 -22.91 4.24
N LEU A 233 -5.11 -21.93 3.52
CA LEU A 233 -5.46 -20.64 4.10
C LEU A 233 -6.69 -20.81 4.99
N VAL A 234 -6.56 -20.46 6.27
CA VAL A 234 -7.70 -20.28 7.15
C VAL A 234 -8.13 -18.83 7.03
N GLY A 235 -8.87 -18.55 5.95
CA GLY A 235 -9.17 -17.19 5.49
C GLY A 235 -10.04 -16.34 6.43
N THR A 236 -10.37 -16.88 7.62
CA THR A 236 -11.20 -16.20 8.62
C THR A 236 -10.43 -15.80 9.88
N ILE A 237 -9.16 -16.14 10.00
CA ILE A 237 -8.29 -15.69 11.10
C ILE A 237 -7.24 -14.77 10.52
N VAL A 238 -7.32 -13.52 10.91
CA VAL A 238 -6.42 -12.43 10.49
C VAL A 238 -5.65 -11.97 11.72
N TYR A 239 -4.33 -11.84 11.58
CA TYR A 239 -3.47 -11.30 12.63
C TYR A 239 -3.26 -9.80 12.45
N VAL A 240 -3.29 -9.09 13.55
CA VAL A 240 -3.19 -7.64 13.63
C VAL A 240 -2.03 -7.26 14.54
N ALA A 241 -1.04 -6.57 14.02
CA ALA A 241 0.01 -5.95 14.81
C ALA A 241 -0.59 -4.78 15.60
N PRO A 242 -0.66 -4.87 16.95
CA PRO A 242 -1.42 -3.92 17.74
C PRO A 242 -0.78 -2.52 17.79
N ALA A 243 -1.61 -1.49 17.89
CA ALA A 243 -1.19 -0.10 17.85
C ALA A 243 -0.27 0.31 19.01
N ASN A 244 -0.33 -0.36 20.16
CA ASN A 244 0.54 -0.11 21.30
C ASN A 244 2.00 -0.51 21.08
N LEU A 245 2.29 -1.31 20.04
CA LEU A 245 3.67 -1.65 19.65
C LEU A 245 4.34 -0.57 18.79
N ILE A 246 3.60 0.43 18.34
CA ILE A 246 4.14 1.50 17.50
C ILE A 246 5.02 2.42 18.33
N ASP A 247 6.30 2.45 18.03
CA ASP A 247 7.24 3.36 18.69
C ASP A 247 7.15 4.78 18.08
N MET A 248 6.40 5.64 18.75
CA MET A 248 6.15 7.01 18.34
C MET A 248 7.31 7.98 18.63
N ARG A 249 8.43 7.51 19.18
CA ARG A 249 9.61 8.36 19.47
C ARG A 249 10.35 8.77 18.21
N TYR A 250 10.16 8.05 17.14
CA TYR A 250 10.77 8.30 15.83
C TYR A 250 10.01 9.35 14.97
N LEU A 251 8.95 9.98 15.50
CA LEU A 251 8.10 10.94 14.80
C LEU A 251 8.20 12.36 15.37
#